data_7feed7c909a1c1c4e61854e5d3dde2b8
#
_entry.id   7feed7c909a1c1c4e61854e5d3dde2b8
#
_cell.length_a   1.000
_cell.length_b   1.000
_cell.length_c   1.000
_cell.angle_alpha   90.00
_cell.angle_beta   90.00
_cell.angle_gamma   90.00
#
_symmetry.space_group_name_H-M   'P 1'
#
loop_
_entity.id
_entity.type
_entity.pdbx_description
1 polymer ?
#
loop_
_entity_poly.entity_id
_entity_poly.type
_entity_poly.pdbx_seq_one_letter_code
_entity_poly.pdbx_strand_id
1 'polypeptide(L)'
;MSGYLHWGKSRKGENHQGDEYHLLQWHSLDVAACGYVMVMENHFNAASLFVTLGIDDRETAATFFAWLLCWHDIGKFARLFQQQYRCDALACGQRDVNDSRHHHTVTGMWLWQNHLGDTVAQGMTGPLSARECKRVLDRWMPAVIGHHGKPVSCENCHNDFLPEDIAAARAFTGAVNALFPSVALPPLWNDDNWREAFPEKSWLVSALTVLADWTGSANLHFPWVAQAMPFEEYWARAVKQAQRALRLLPPASDVAPFTGIETLFPFITRPTPLQQKALEMDIHAKGPHLIILEDVTG
;
A
#
# COMPACT_ATOMS: atom_id res chain seq x y z
N MET A 1 7.42 5.72 -26.94
CA MET A 1 7.46 4.79 -25.82
C MET A 1 6.26 3.86 -25.92
N SER A 2 6.43 2.65 -26.45
CA SER A 2 5.39 1.63 -26.44
C SER A 2 5.38 0.97 -25.06
N GLY A 3 4.88 1.69 -24.06
CA GLY A 3 4.65 1.13 -22.74
C GLY A 3 3.44 0.21 -22.82
N TYR A 4 3.61 -1.02 -22.41
CA TYR A 4 2.48 -1.94 -22.27
C TYR A 4 1.49 -1.35 -21.27
N LEU A 5 0.26 -1.09 -21.72
CA LEU A 5 -0.77 -0.50 -20.90
C LEU A 5 -1.44 -1.60 -20.06
N HIS A 6 -1.16 -1.61 -18.77
CA HIS A 6 -1.80 -2.50 -17.80
C HIS A 6 -2.79 -1.69 -16.97
N TRP A 7 -3.97 -2.24 -16.73
CA TRP A 7 -4.96 -1.58 -15.88
C TRP A 7 -4.73 -1.94 -14.39
N GLY A 8 -4.92 -0.97 -13.51
CA GLY A 8 -4.89 -1.14 -12.06
C GLY A 8 -6.28 -1.18 -11.43
N LYS A 9 -7.19 -0.37 -11.99
CA LYS A 9 -8.61 -0.33 -11.63
C LYS A 9 -9.45 -0.33 -12.89
N SER A 10 -10.61 -0.97 -12.88
CA SER A 10 -11.54 -1.02 -13.99
C SER A 10 -12.96 -0.95 -13.52
N ARG A 11 -13.87 -0.49 -14.39
CA ARG A 11 -15.26 -0.31 -14.08
C ARG A 11 -15.95 -1.64 -13.76
N LYS A 12 -16.60 -1.67 -12.60
CA LYS A 12 -17.60 -2.69 -12.24
C LYS A 12 -18.88 -1.99 -11.73
N GLY A 13 -19.41 -0.98 -12.43
CA GLY A 13 -20.59 -0.26 -11.98
C GLY A 13 -20.86 1.02 -12.75
N GLU A 14 -21.99 1.69 -12.45
CA GLU A 14 -22.54 2.78 -13.25
C GLU A 14 -21.99 4.17 -12.91
N ASN A 15 -21.40 4.39 -11.75
CA ASN A 15 -20.96 5.72 -11.29
C ASN A 15 -19.45 5.75 -11.02
N HIS A 16 -18.68 6.31 -11.94
CA HIS A 16 -17.26 6.59 -11.74
C HIS A 16 -16.89 7.94 -12.37
N GLN A 17 -15.80 8.53 -11.92
CA GLN A 17 -15.22 9.73 -12.50
C GLN A 17 -13.98 9.38 -13.34
N GLY A 18 -13.80 10.06 -14.47
CA GLY A 18 -12.68 9.84 -15.38
C GLY A 18 -12.97 8.74 -16.41
N ASP A 19 -11.89 8.08 -16.88
CA ASP A 19 -11.92 7.08 -17.93
C ASP A 19 -12.54 5.73 -17.44
N GLU A 20 -12.81 4.80 -18.35
CA GLU A 20 -13.40 3.48 -17.99
C GLU A 20 -12.46 2.57 -17.22
N TYR A 21 -11.16 2.81 -17.32
CA TYR A 21 -10.12 2.13 -16.54
C TYR A 21 -9.05 3.12 -16.13
N HIS A 22 -8.32 2.73 -15.09
CA HIS A 22 -7.19 3.46 -14.59
C HIS A 22 -5.92 2.65 -14.80
N LEU A 23 -4.90 3.26 -15.41
CA LEU A 23 -3.64 2.55 -15.62
C LEU A 23 -2.99 2.17 -14.29
N LEU A 24 -2.39 0.99 -14.23
CA LEU A 24 -1.73 0.45 -13.05
C LEU A 24 -0.63 1.39 -12.53
N GLN A 25 0.16 1.95 -13.43
CA GLN A 25 1.20 2.92 -13.08
C GLN A 25 0.65 4.15 -12.39
N TRP A 26 -0.52 4.64 -12.80
CA TRP A 26 -1.17 5.80 -12.19
C TRP A 26 -1.78 5.48 -10.84
N HIS A 27 -2.44 4.34 -10.74
CA HIS A 27 -2.93 3.85 -9.46
C HIS A 27 -1.78 3.69 -8.45
N SER A 28 -0.65 3.13 -8.86
CA SER A 28 0.52 3.01 -8.00
C SER A 28 1.05 4.37 -7.54
N LEU A 29 1.04 5.39 -8.40
CA LEU A 29 1.44 6.74 -8.04
C LEU A 29 0.41 7.47 -7.17
N ASP A 30 -0.89 7.21 -7.34
CA ASP A 30 -1.93 7.77 -6.47
C ASP A 30 -1.76 7.27 -5.03
N VAL A 31 -1.54 5.98 -4.87
CA VAL A 31 -1.27 5.36 -3.56
C VAL A 31 0.05 5.86 -2.96
N ALA A 32 1.08 5.96 -3.78
CA ALA A 32 2.37 6.53 -3.39
C ALA A 32 2.23 7.98 -2.91
N ALA A 33 1.45 8.80 -3.61
CA ALA A 33 1.19 10.19 -3.24
C ALA A 33 0.42 10.30 -1.92
N CYS A 34 -0.54 9.41 -1.67
CA CYS A 34 -1.22 9.34 -0.38
C CYS A 34 -0.21 9.05 0.74
N GLY A 35 0.66 8.06 0.59
CA GLY A 35 1.69 7.74 1.58
C GLY A 35 2.68 8.89 1.78
N TYR A 36 3.11 9.55 0.70
CA TYR A 36 3.97 10.74 0.79
C TYR A 36 3.34 11.83 1.66
N VAL A 37 2.09 12.19 1.38
CA VAL A 37 1.38 13.24 2.12
C VAL A 37 1.09 12.80 3.56
N MET A 38 0.76 11.52 3.80
CA MET A 38 0.57 10.99 5.16
C MET A 38 1.80 11.21 6.02
N VAL A 39 3.00 11.01 5.50
CA VAL A 39 4.25 11.24 6.24
C VAL A 39 4.53 12.73 6.34
N MET A 40 4.44 13.49 5.24
CA MET A 40 4.74 14.94 5.22
C MET A 40 3.85 15.74 6.16
N GLU A 41 2.58 15.43 6.23
CA GLU A 41 1.60 16.13 7.09
C GLU A 41 1.35 15.38 8.41
N ASN A 42 2.07 14.27 8.66
CA ASN A 42 2.00 13.42 9.86
C ASN A 42 0.59 12.87 10.14
N HIS A 43 -0.18 12.56 9.12
CA HIS A 43 -1.45 11.86 9.30
C HIS A 43 -1.21 10.49 9.93
N PHE A 44 -2.07 10.08 10.86
CA PHE A 44 -1.98 8.80 11.57
C PHE A 44 -0.64 8.55 12.27
N ASN A 45 0.08 9.62 12.66
CA ASN A 45 1.43 9.55 13.23
C ASN A 45 2.46 8.86 12.31
N ALA A 46 2.26 8.92 11.01
CA ALA A 46 3.12 8.26 10.04
C ALA A 46 4.59 8.72 10.12
N ALA A 47 4.84 10.03 10.27
CA ALA A 47 6.21 10.54 10.43
C ALA A 47 6.89 9.99 11.70
N SER A 48 6.14 9.89 12.80
CA SER A 48 6.67 9.34 14.06
C SER A 48 7.02 7.86 13.92
N LEU A 49 6.26 7.08 13.13
CA LEU A 49 6.62 5.70 12.82
C LEU A 49 7.97 5.64 12.12
N PHE A 50 8.21 6.46 11.09
CA PHE A 50 9.47 6.44 10.35
C PHE A 50 10.67 6.87 11.19
N VAL A 51 10.51 7.81 12.15
CA VAL A 51 11.53 8.10 13.15
C VAL A 51 11.87 6.83 13.96
N THR A 52 10.88 6.08 14.42
CA THR A 52 11.14 4.81 15.15
C THR A 52 11.76 3.72 14.28
N LEU A 53 11.63 3.84 12.96
CA LEU A 53 12.25 2.96 11.96
C LEU A 53 13.66 3.41 11.58
N GLY A 54 14.12 4.59 12.05
CA GLY A 54 15.47 5.10 11.82
C GLY A 54 15.60 6.09 10.67
N ILE A 55 14.51 6.74 10.26
CA ILE A 55 14.54 7.86 9.31
C ILE A 55 13.98 9.10 10.02
N ASP A 56 14.88 9.98 10.46
CA ASP A 56 14.52 11.18 11.22
C ASP A 56 14.05 12.33 10.31
N ASP A 57 14.64 12.43 9.11
CA ASP A 57 14.24 13.44 8.14
C ASP A 57 12.91 13.09 7.50
N ARG A 58 11.94 13.99 7.65
CA ARG A 58 10.55 13.78 7.23
C ARG A 58 10.40 13.63 5.73
N GLU A 59 11.13 14.42 4.94
CA GLU A 59 11.05 14.36 3.49
C GLU A 59 11.69 13.08 2.94
N THR A 60 12.81 12.66 3.53
CA THR A 60 13.44 11.37 3.23
C THR A 60 12.49 10.22 3.55
N ALA A 61 11.81 10.25 4.71
CA ALA A 61 10.83 9.25 5.10
C ALA A 61 9.63 9.22 4.15
N ALA A 62 9.08 10.39 3.78
CA ALA A 62 7.97 10.51 2.86
C ALA A 62 8.33 10.01 1.46
N THR A 63 9.51 10.37 0.97
CA THR A 63 10.03 9.93 -0.33
C THR A 63 10.26 8.42 -0.36
N PHE A 64 10.87 7.86 0.69
CA PHE A 64 11.05 6.42 0.82
C PHE A 64 9.70 5.69 0.85
N PHE A 65 8.75 6.16 1.65
CA PHE A 65 7.45 5.50 1.76
C PHE A 65 6.66 5.57 0.46
N ALA A 66 6.66 6.72 -0.22
CA ALA A 66 6.06 6.84 -1.54
C ALA A 66 6.67 5.86 -2.55
N TRP A 67 8.00 5.81 -2.62
CA TRP A 67 8.71 4.85 -3.47
C TRP A 67 8.33 3.41 -3.12
N LEU A 68 8.27 3.08 -1.84
CA LEU A 68 7.91 1.75 -1.36
C LEU A 68 6.48 1.37 -1.75
N LEU A 69 5.52 2.30 -1.66
CA LEU A 69 4.13 2.08 -2.03
C LEU A 69 3.91 1.88 -3.53
N CYS A 70 4.83 2.32 -4.40
CA CYS A 70 4.73 2.02 -5.83
C CYS A 70 4.70 0.51 -6.11
N TRP A 71 5.17 -0.32 -5.19
CA TRP A 71 5.27 -1.77 -5.34
C TRP A 71 4.04 -2.54 -4.83
N HIS A 72 3.07 -1.88 -4.18
CA HIS A 72 1.97 -2.58 -3.48
C HIS A 72 1.16 -3.50 -4.42
N ASP A 73 0.95 -3.10 -5.64
CA ASP A 73 0.10 -3.76 -6.64
C ASP A 73 0.88 -4.35 -7.84
N ILE A 74 2.19 -4.55 -7.73
CA ILE A 74 3.02 -5.06 -8.86
C ILE A 74 2.56 -6.41 -9.39
N GLY A 75 1.87 -7.20 -8.61
CA GLY A 75 1.30 -8.47 -9.06
C GLY A 75 0.19 -8.32 -10.11
N LYS A 76 -0.38 -7.13 -10.24
CA LYS A 76 -1.36 -6.82 -11.29
C LYS A 76 -0.75 -6.77 -12.69
N PHE A 77 0.59 -6.78 -12.82
CA PHE A 77 1.23 -7.03 -14.12
C PHE A 77 0.98 -8.45 -14.64
N ALA A 78 0.57 -9.39 -13.78
CA ALA A 78 0.28 -10.75 -14.20
C ALA A 78 -0.76 -10.81 -15.33
N ARG A 79 -0.47 -11.58 -16.40
CA ARG A 79 -1.36 -11.74 -17.55
C ARG A 79 -2.75 -12.20 -17.12
N LEU A 80 -2.82 -13.15 -16.20
CA LEU A 80 -4.08 -13.68 -15.69
C LEU A 80 -4.91 -12.65 -14.93
N PHE A 81 -4.25 -11.70 -14.24
CA PHE A 81 -4.95 -10.58 -13.65
C PHE A 81 -5.49 -9.62 -14.71
N GLN A 82 -4.66 -9.26 -15.70
CA GLN A 82 -5.04 -8.33 -16.77
C GLN A 82 -6.22 -8.83 -17.62
N GLN A 83 -6.35 -10.13 -17.78
CA GLN A 83 -7.45 -10.74 -18.54
C GLN A 83 -8.83 -10.65 -17.87
N GLN A 84 -8.89 -10.24 -16.59
CA GLN A 84 -10.17 -10.02 -15.88
C GLN A 84 -10.94 -8.80 -16.42
N TYR A 85 -10.28 -7.89 -17.13
CA TYR A 85 -10.90 -6.75 -17.80
C TYR A 85 -10.43 -6.68 -19.25
N ARG A 86 -11.36 -6.77 -20.19
CA ARG A 86 -11.07 -6.77 -21.63
C ARG A 86 -11.25 -5.37 -22.21
N CYS A 87 -10.20 -4.86 -22.81
CA CYS A 87 -10.21 -3.61 -23.55
C CYS A 87 -9.13 -3.67 -24.64
N ASP A 88 -9.48 -3.34 -25.88
CA ASP A 88 -8.56 -3.41 -27.04
C ASP A 88 -7.37 -2.43 -26.90
N ALA A 89 -7.52 -1.38 -26.11
CA ALA A 89 -6.46 -0.41 -25.83
C ALA A 89 -5.41 -0.92 -24.83
N LEU A 90 -5.66 -2.04 -24.16
CA LEU A 90 -4.77 -2.61 -23.13
C LEU A 90 -3.91 -3.75 -23.68
N ALA A 91 -2.80 -4.02 -23.03
CA ALA A 91 -1.82 -5.03 -23.46
C ALA A 91 -2.32 -6.48 -23.45
N CYS A 92 -3.43 -6.75 -22.77
CA CYS A 92 -4.02 -8.08 -22.66
C CYS A 92 -4.81 -8.42 -23.93
N GLY A 93 -4.12 -8.94 -24.95
CA GLY A 93 -4.77 -9.53 -26.13
C GLY A 93 -5.74 -10.66 -25.74
N GLN A 94 -6.68 -10.93 -26.65
CA GLN A 94 -7.71 -11.96 -26.52
C GLN A 94 -7.10 -13.35 -26.30
N ARG A 95 -6.99 -13.80 -25.05
CA ARG A 95 -6.84 -15.21 -24.74
C ARG A 95 -7.89 -15.59 -23.70
N ASP A 96 -8.68 -16.62 -24.04
CA ASP A 96 -9.51 -17.31 -23.07
C ASP A 96 -8.59 -18.07 -22.12
N VAL A 97 -8.33 -17.50 -20.96
CA VAL A 97 -7.66 -18.21 -19.88
C VAL A 97 -8.60 -18.18 -18.70
N ASN A 98 -8.98 -19.37 -18.28
CA ASN A 98 -9.75 -19.60 -17.08
C ASN A 98 -8.98 -19.11 -15.85
N ASP A 99 -9.69 -18.42 -14.98
CA ASP A 99 -9.42 -18.03 -13.60
C ASP A 99 -7.95 -17.89 -13.19
N SER A 100 -7.56 -16.65 -12.87
CA SER A 100 -6.37 -16.40 -12.07
C SER A 100 -6.48 -17.20 -10.76
N ARG A 101 -5.66 -18.24 -10.62
CA ARG A 101 -5.61 -19.07 -9.41
C ARG A 101 -4.93 -18.35 -8.25
N HIS A 102 -4.12 -17.33 -8.55
CA HIS A 102 -3.34 -16.61 -7.56
C HIS A 102 -3.85 -15.18 -7.39
N HIS A 103 -3.97 -14.75 -6.16
CA HIS A 103 -4.26 -13.36 -5.83
C HIS A 103 -3.08 -12.47 -6.22
N HIS A 104 -3.32 -11.21 -6.62
CA HIS A 104 -2.24 -10.31 -7.07
C HIS A 104 -1.16 -10.05 -6.02
N THR A 105 -1.43 -10.24 -4.74
CA THR A 105 -0.39 -10.18 -3.71
C THR A 105 0.60 -11.33 -3.84
N VAL A 106 0.12 -12.54 -4.16
CA VAL A 106 0.96 -13.73 -4.35
C VAL A 106 1.80 -13.59 -5.62
N THR A 107 1.18 -13.19 -6.74
CA THR A 107 1.89 -12.91 -7.99
C THR A 107 2.88 -11.76 -7.83
N GLY A 108 2.56 -10.76 -7.00
CA GLY A 108 3.44 -9.64 -6.67
C GLY A 108 4.70 -10.09 -5.94
N MET A 109 4.57 -10.93 -4.92
CA MET A 109 5.73 -11.49 -4.20
C MET A 109 6.58 -12.36 -5.10
N TRP A 110 5.95 -13.20 -5.95
CA TRP A 110 6.69 -14.00 -6.92
C TRP A 110 7.48 -13.12 -7.91
N LEU A 111 6.83 -12.09 -8.47
CA LEU A 111 7.46 -11.14 -9.42
C LEU A 111 8.62 -10.39 -8.76
N TRP A 112 8.43 -9.93 -7.52
CA TRP A 112 9.48 -9.31 -6.74
C TRP A 112 10.68 -10.23 -6.55
N GLN A 113 10.46 -11.44 -6.06
CA GLN A 113 11.54 -12.35 -5.71
C GLN A 113 12.32 -12.87 -6.92
N ASN A 114 11.64 -13.08 -8.07
CA ASN A 114 12.26 -13.73 -9.21
C ASN A 114 12.71 -12.76 -10.31
N HIS A 115 12.20 -11.52 -10.35
CA HIS A 115 12.43 -10.65 -11.50
C HIS A 115 12.79 -9.20 -11.18
N LEU A 116 12.32 -8.64 -10.07
CA LEU A 116 12.46 -7.20 -9.81
C LEU A 116 13.42 -6.88 -8.67
N GLY A 117 13.41 -7.65 -7.59
CA GLY A 117 14.10 -7.30 -6.36
C GLY A 117 15.61 -7.08 -6.53
N ASP A 118 16.29 -7.91 -7.33
CA ASP A 118 17.71 -7.73 -7.62
C ASP A 118 17.96 -6.48 -8.49
N THR A 119 17.11 -6.24 -9.49
CA THR A 119 17.21 -5.05 -10.35
C THR A 119 16.99 -3.76 -9.56
N VAL A 120 15.98 -3.75 -8.68
CA VAL A 120 15.71 -2.63 -7.78
C VAL A 120 16.91 -2.38 -6.87
N ALA A 121 17.40 -3.41 -6.22
CA ALA A 121 18.54 -3.31 -5.30
C ALA A 121 19.84 -2.85 -5.97
N GLN A 122 20.09 -3.28 -7.21
CA GLN A 122 21.24 -2.84 -8.01
C GLN A 122 21.14 -1.37 -8.42
N GLY A 123 19.92 -0.84 -8.60
CA GLY A 123 19.68 0.56 -8.94
C GLY A 123 19.69 1.51 -7.75
N MET A 124 19.76 1.00 -6.52
CA MET A 124 19.78 1.85 -5.32
C MET A 124 21.13 2.51 -5.12
N THR A 125 21.09 3.75 -4.65
CA THR A 125 22.27 4.49 -4.20
C THR A 125 22.41 4.39 -2.69
N GLY A 126 23.61 4.68 -2.17
CA GLY A 126 23.83 4.71 -0.72
C GLY A 126 24.93 3.76 -0.24
N PRO A 127 25.08 3.60 1.08
CA PRO A 127 26.19 2.87 1.68
C PRO A 127 26.06 1.34 1.65
N LEU A 128 24.85 0.82 1.44
CA LEU A 128 24.61 -0.62 1.38
C LEU A 128 24.91 -1.19 -0.01
N SER A 129 25.51 -2.37 -0.05
CA SER A 129 25.67 -3.13 -1.30
C SER A 129 24.31 -3.58 -1.84
N ALA A 130 24.22 -3.90 -3.13
CA ALA A 130 22.99 -4.40 -3.75
C ALA A 130 22.43 -5.63 -3.04
N ARG A 131 23.30 -6.54 -2.56
CA ARG A 131 22.91 -7.73 -1.80
C ARG A 131 22.28 -7.35 -0.45
N GLU A 132 22.83 -6.36 0.23
CA GLU A 132 22.29 -5.85 1.50
C GLU A 132 20.97 -5.12 1.28
N CYS A 133 20.89 -4.27 0.26
CA CYS A 133 19.63 -3.63 -0.15
C CYS A 133 18.54 -4.65 -0.41
N LYS A 134 18.82 -5.68 -1.21
CA LYS A 134 17.85 -6.76 -1.49
C LYS A 134 17.37 -7.44 -0.22
N ARG A 135 18.29 -7.80 0.68
CA ARG A 135 17.98 -8.44 1.97
C ARG A 135 17.10 -7.58 2.87
N VAL A 136 17.33 -6.28 2.89
CA VAL A 136 16.49 -5.32 3.63
C VAL A 136 15.12 -5.25 2.99
N LEU A 137 15.05 -5.01 1.68
CA LEU A 137 13.79 -4.84 0.96
C LEU A 137 12.91 -6.10 1.02
N ASP A 138 13.49 -7.29 1.01
CA ASP A 138 12.74 -8.56 1.15
C ASP A 138 11.95 -8.64 2.47
N ARG A 139 12.31 -7.84 3.47
CA ARG A 139 11.53 -7.74 4.72
C ARG A 139 10.41 -6.71 4.66
N TRP A 140 10.60 -5.63 3.87
CA TRP A 140 9.60 -4.59 3.70
C TRP A 140 8.47 -5.01 2.74
N MET A 141 8.80 -5.74 1.67
CA MET A 141 7.85 -6.06 0.61
C MET A 141 6.62 -6.86 1.09
N PRO A 142 6.73 -7.85 2.00
CA PRO A 142 5.55 -8.52 2.52
C PRO A 142 4.55 -7.59 3.22
N ALA A 143 5.03 -6.53 3.89
CA ALA A 143 4.15 -5.57 4.56
C ALA A 143 3.40 -4.66 3.56
N VAL A 144 3.98 -4.42 2.38
CA VAL A 144 3.41 -3.55 1.35
C VAL A 144 2.60 -4.35 0.33
N ILE A 145 3.15 -5.41 -0.22
CA ILE A 145 2.43 -6.27 -1.19
C ILE A 145 1.27 -7.01 -0.50
N GLY A 146 1.42 -7.33 0.81
CA GLY A 146 0.40 -7.99 1.63
C GLY A 146 -0.70 -7.08 2.18
N HIS A 147 -0.94 -5.91 1.59
CA HIS A 147 -1.87 -4.88 2.06
C HIS A 147 -3.35 -5.32 2.20
N HIS A 148 -3.71 -6.53 1.79
CA HIS A 148 -5.04 -7.12 2.02
C HIS A 148 -5.21 -7.80 3.39
N GLY A 149 -4.30 -7.55 4.34
CA GLY A 149 -4.42 -8.00 5.73
C GLY A 149 -4.14 -9.50 5.94
N LYS A 150 -3.54 -10.17 4.97
CA LYS A 150 -3.07 -11.55 5.09
C LYS A 150 -1.57 -11.63 4.81
N PRO A 151 -0.81 -12.42 5.58
CA PRO A 151 0.57 -12.71 5.23
C PRO A 151 0.65 -13.27 3.80
N VAL A 152 1.58 -12.75 3.02
CA VAL A 152 1.74 -13.16 1.63
C VAL A 152 2.55 -14.44 1.57
N SER A 153 1.97 -15.51 1.03
CA SER A 153 2.71 -16.71 0.64
C SER A 153 3.45 -16.46 -0.67
N CYS A 154 4.63 -17.06 -0.81
CA CYS A 154 5.31 -17.10 -2.09
C CYS A 154 5.03 -18.46 -2.74
N GLU A 155 4.27 -18.42 -3.82
CA GLU A 155 3.93 -19.59 -4.63
C GLU A 155 4.58 -19.46 -6.01
N ASN A 156 4.65 -20.55 -6.76
CA ASN A 156 5.18 -20.51 -8.12
C ASN A 156 4.10 -19.96 -9.07
N CYS A 157 4.30 -18.73 -9.52
CA CYS A 157 3.40 -18.01 -10.43
C CYS A 157 3.98 -17.85 -11.85
N HIS A 158 4.95 -18.69 -12.25
CA HIS A 158 5.60 -18.57 -13.55
C HIS A 158 4.60 -18.52 -14.72
N ASN A 159 3.55 -19.32 -14.67
CA ASN A 159 2.53 -19.40 -15.71
C ASN A 159 1.54 -18.22 -15.73
N ASP A 160 1.56 -17.36 -14.69
CA ASP A 160 0.68 -16.20 -14.60
C ASP A 160 1.20 -15.02 -15.42
N PHE A 161 2.46 -15.08 -15.86
CA PHE A 161 3.14 -14.02 -16.59
C PHE A 161 3.58 -14.48 -17.98
N LEU A 162 3.55 -13.57 -18.92
CA LEU A 162 4.28 -13.66 -20.18
C LEU A 162 5.57 -12.83 -20.11
N PRO A 163 6.56 -13.07 -20.97
CA PRO A 163 7.79 -12.28 -21.00
C PRO A 163 7.56 -10.78 -21.11
N GLU A 164 6.56 -10.35 -21.87
CA GLU A 164 6.20 -8.96 -22.06
C GLU A 164 5.61 -8.31 -20.78
N ASP A 165 4.92 -9.07 -19.92
CA ASP A 165 4.41 -8.59 -18.65
C ASP A 165 5.55 -8.31 -17.68
N ILE A 166 6.54 -9.21 -17.63
CA ILE A 166 7.77 -9.04 -16.86
C ILE A 166 8.57 -7.85 -17.39
N ALA A 167 8.66 -7.69 -18.71
CA ALA A 167 9.33 -6.55 -19.35
C ALA A 167 8.62 -5.22 -19.00
N ALA A 168 7.29 -5.19 -18.98
CA ALA A 168 6.51 -4.03 -18.56
C ALA A 168 6.74 -3.69 -17.08
N ALA A 169 6.76 -4.68 -16.20
CA ALA A 169 7.05 -4.50 -14.78
C ALA A 169 8.48 -3.95 -14.56
N ARG A 170 9.46 -4.42 -15.32
CA ARG A 170 10.82 -3.87 -15.30
C ARG A 170 10.90 -2.44 -15.82
N ALA A 171 10.17 -2.11 -16.87
CA ALA A 171 10.09 -0.74 -17.39
C ALA A 171 9.45 0.20 -16.35
N PHE A 172 8.39 -0.25 -15.67
CA PHE A 172 7.79 0.46 -14.55
C PHE A 172 8.79 0.67 -13.41
N THR A 173 9.56 -0.36 -13.05
CA THR A 173 10.64 -0.27 -12.06
C THR A 173 11.65 0.83 -12.41
N GLY A 174 12.09 0.88 -13.67
CA GLY A 174 12.99 1.92 -14.14
C GLY A 174 12.41 3.33 -14.01
N ALA A 175 11.12 3.50 -14.34
CA ALA A 175 10.43 4.78 -14.25
C ALA A 175 10.25 5.23 -12.77
N VAL A 176 9.92 4.30 -11.87
CA VAL A 176 9.80 4.59 -10.43
C VAL A 176 11.16 5.01 -9.84
N ASN A 177 12.23 4.29 -10.16
CA ASN A 177 13.57 4.65 -9.67
C ASN A 177 14.05 6.00 -10.25
N ALA A 178 13.69 6.32 -11.49
CA ALA A 178 13.99 7.63 -12.08
C ALA A 178 13.20 8.76 -11.41
N LEU A 179 11.95 8.50 -10.99
CA LEU A 179 11.12 9.47 -10.27
C LEU A 179 11.63 9.72 -8.84
N PHE A 180 12.21 8.72 -8.19
CA PHE A 180 12.71 8.77 -6.82
C PHE A 180 14.22 8.47 -6.71
N PRO A 181 15.08 9.27 -7.36
CA PRO A 181 16.50 8.94 -7.49
C PRO A 181 17.30 9.06 -6.18
N SER A 182 16.76 9.74 -5.17
CA SER A 182 17.40 9.97 -3.88
C SER A 182 17.12 8.88 -2.84
N VAL A 183 16.29 7.87 -3.17
CA VAL A 183 15.95 6.81 -2.22
C VAL A 183 17.17 5.98 -1.90
N ALA A 184 17.52 5.94 -0.61
CA ALA A 184 18.59 5.15 -0.06
C ALA A 184 18.12 4.46 1.23
N LEU A 185 18.70 3.31 1.54
CA LEU A 185 18.34 2.55 2.74
C LEU A 185 19.30 2.90 3.88
N PRO A 186 18.80 3.21 5.09
CA PRO A 186 19.65 3.38 6.25
C PRO A 186 20.50 2.13 6.53
N PRO A 187 21.81 2.27 6.83
CA PRO A 187 22.66 1.13 7.18
C PRO A 187 22.14 0.33 8.37
N LEU A 188 21.50 1.00 9.31
CA LEU A 188 20.85 0.39 10.49
C LEU A 188 19.91 -0.75 10.11
N TRP A 189 19.22 -0.67 8.98
CA TRP A 189 18.26 -1.71 8.56
C TRP A 189 18.93 -3.03 8.16
N ASN A 190 20.24 -3.01 7.95
CA ASN A 190 21.02 -4.21 7.72
C ASN A 190 21.56 -4.86 9.00
N ASP A 191 21.39 -4.22 10.16
CA ASP A 191 21.73 -4.76 11.48
C ASP A 191 20.80 -5.93 11.86
N ASP A 192 21.35 -6.95 12.53
CA ASP A 192 20.59 -8.15 12.90
C ASP A 192 19.49 -7.84 13.92
N ASN A 193 19.79 -7.02 14.94
CA ASN A 193 18.82 -6.67 15.98
C ASN A 193 17.65 -5.87 15.38
N TRP A 194 17.96 -4.95 14.46
CA TRP A 194 16.91 -4.20 13.77
C TRP A 194 16.03 -5.13 12.93
N ARG A 195 16.65 -6.07 12.22
CA ARG A 195 15.93 -7.04 11.39
C ARG A 195 15.05 -7.98 12.18
N GLU A 196 15.44 -8.34 13.40
CA GLU A 196 14.62 -9.14 14.32
C GLU A 196 13.46 -8.35 14.89
N ALA A 197 13.63 -7.07 15.17
CA ALA A 197 12.58 -6.19 15.72
C ALA A 197 11.59 -5.67 14.66
N PHE A 198 11.95 -5.65 13.38
CA PHE A 198 11.13 -5.07 12.32
C PHE A 198 9.75 -5.74 12.15
N PRO A 199 9.60 -7.08 12.27
CA PRO A 199 8.28 -7.72 12.15
C PRO A 199 7.21 -7.12 13.05
N GLU A 200 7.55 -6.69 14.26
CA GLU A 200 6.60 -6.04 15.18
C GLU A 200 6.11 -4.68 14.63
N LYS A 201 6.99 -3.94 13.94
CA LYS A 201 6.69 -2.64 13.35
C LYS A 201 6.06 -2.74 11.96
N SER A 202 6.26 -3.85 11.28
CA SER A 202 5.78 -4.07 9.91
C SER A 202 4.26 -4.01 9.80
N TRP A 203 3.51 -4.34 10.85
CA TRP A 203 2.06 -4.19 10.91
C TRP A 203 1.59 -2.75 10.76
N LEU A 204 2.32 -1.80 11.34
CA LEU A 204 2.01 -0.37 11.18
C LEU A 204 2.30 0.11 9.76
N VAL A 205 3.37 -0.39 9.14
CA VAL A 205 3.66 -0.14 7.72
C VAL A 205 2.55 -0.69 6.85
N SER A 206 2.11 -1.93 7.10
CA SER A 206 1.00 -2.55 6.38
C SER A 206 -0.30 -1.76 6.57
N ALA A 207 -0.61 -1.31 7.79
CA ALA A 207 -1.79 -0.49 8.06
C ALA A 207 -1.76 0.84 7.29
N LEU A 208 -0.63 1.55 7.28
CA LEU A 208 -0.48 2.76 6.48
C LEU A 208 -0.59 2.49 4.98
N THR A 209 -0.09 1.33 4.50
CA THR A 209 -0.23 0.91 3.11
C THR A 209 -1.70 0.71 2.75
N VAL A 210 -2.49 0.03 3.60
CA VAL A 210 -3.93 -0.16 3.42
C VAL A 210 -4.66 1.18 3.35
N LEU A 211 -4.37 2.10 4.27
CA LEU A 211 -5.00 3.43 4.29
C LEU A 211 -4.63 4.24 3.04
N ALA A 212 -3.37 4.16 2.60
CA ALA A 212 -2.93 4.82 1.38
C ALA A 212 -3.61 4.24 0.13
N ASP A 213 -3.75 2.90 0.02
CA ASP A 213 -4.45 2.26 -1.09
C ASP A 213 -5.94 2.61 -1.09
N TRP A 214 -6.62 2.57 0.05
CA TRP A 214 -8.03 2.96 0.13
C TRP A 214 -8.25 4.41 -0.29
N THR A 215 -7.38 5.31 0.18
CA THR A 215 -7.46 6.73 -0.18
C THR A 215 -7.16 6.94 -1.67
N GLY A 216 -6.07 6.37 -2.18
CA GLY A 216 -5.66 6.47 -3.59
C GLY A 216 -6.58 5.71 -4.56
N SER A 217 -7.41 4.79 -4.04
CA SER A 217 -8.44 4.10 -4.80
C SER A 217 -9.78 4.85 -4.85
N ALA A 218 -9.93 5.90 -4.04
CA ALA A 218 -11.18 6.67 -3.98
C ALA A 218 -11.37 7.51 -5.25
N ASN A 219 -12.15 7.00 -6.20
CA ASN A 219 -12.36 7.60 -7.51
C ASN A 219 -12.85 9.05 -7.47
N LEU A 220 -13.55 9.45 -6.39
CA LEU A 220 -13.97 10.83 -6.15
C LEU A 220 -12.76 11.79 -6.08
N HIS A 221 -11.65 11.35 -5.52
CA HIS A 221 -10.46 12.17 -5.32
C HIS A 221 -9.40 11.92 -6.40
N PHE A 222 -9.38 10.70 -6.93
CA PHE A 222 -8.46 10.24 -7.97
C PHE A 222 -9.25 9.75 -9.19
N PRO A 223 -9.77 10.69 -10.03
CA PRO A 223 -10.47 10.32 -11.26
C PRO A 223 -9.56 9.48 -12.15
N TRP A 224 -10.10 8.40 -12.71
CA TRP A 224 -9.34 7.44 -13.50
C TRP A 224 -8.74 8.05 -14.76
N VAL A 225 -7.56 7.60 -15.13
CA VAL A 225 -6.78 8.09 -16.28
C VAL A 225 -6.28 6.89 -17.08
N ALA A 226 -6.74 6.80 -18.32
CA ALA A 226 -6.35 5.77 -19.28
C ALA A 226 -5.19 6.21 -20.19
N GLN A 227 -4.85 7.49 -20.21
CA GLN A 227 -3.84 8.05 -21.10
C GLN A 227 -2.45 8.00 -20.47
N ALA A 228 -1.43 7.70 -21.29
CA ALA A 228 -0.04 7.80 -20.88
C ALA A 228 0.40 9.29 -20.84
N MET A 229 1.20 9.63 -19.85
CA MET A 229 1.84 10.93 -19.69
C MET A 229 3.20 10.77 -18.99
N PRO A 230 4.04 11.83 -18.87
CA PRO A 230 5.25 11.78 -18.08
C PRO A 230 4.96 11.46 -16.61
N PHE A 231 5.81 10.63 -15.96
CA PHE A 231 5.65 10.23 -14.58
C PHE A 231 5.70 11.43 -13.63
N GLU A 232 6.59 12.37 -13.87
CA GLU A 232 6.75 13.59 -13.06
C GLU A 232 5.49 14.48 -13.12
N GLU A 233 4.87 14.57 -14.27
CA GLU A 233 3.62 15.33 -14.44
C GLU A 233 2.49 14.68 -13.66
N TYR A 234 2.34 13.33 -13.80
CA TYR A 234 1.34 12.60 -13.05
C TYR A 234 1.58 12.67 -11.55
N TRP A 235 2.83 12.51 -11.11
CA TRP A 235 3.21 12.60 -9.70
C TRP A 235 2.82 13.93 -9.08
N ALA A 236 3.15 15.05 -9.74
CA ALA A 236 2.77 16.38 -9.26
C ALA A 236 1.26 16.56 -9.14
N ARG A 237 0.48 15.95 -10.04
CA ARG A 237 -0.97 15.91 -9.99
C ARG A 237 -1.45 15.04 -8.80
N ALA A 238 -0.94 13.82 -8.67
CA ALA A 238 -1.33 12.86 -7.63
C ALA A 238 -1.08 13.42 -6.22
N VAL A 239 0.05 14.09 -5.98
CA VAL A 239 0.35 14.73 -4.69
C VAL A 239 -0.70 15.80 -4.34
N LYS A 240 -1.09 16.65 -5.29
CA LYS A 240 -2.15 17.66 -5.06
C LYS A 240 -3.51 17.01 -4.77
N GLN A 241 -3.81 15.89 -5.41
CA GLN A 241 -5.05 15.13 -5.16
C GLN A 241 -5.01 14.48 -3.78
N ALA A 242 -3.88 13.87 -3.39
CA ALA A 242 -3.68 13.28 -2.07
C ALA A 242 -3.83 14.32 -0.95
N GLN A 243 -3.24 15.51 -1.11
CA GLN A 243 -3.40 16.62 -0.15
C GLN A 243 -4.87 17.00 0.04
N ARG A 244 -5.64 17.05 -1.04
CA ARG A 244 -7.08 17.37 -0.96
C ARG A 244 -7.86 16.24 -0.28
N ALA A 245 -7.59 15.00 -0.65
CA ALA A 245 -8.27 13.83 -0.10
C ALA A 245 -8.04 13.69 1.40
N LEU A 246 -6.78 13.81 1.84
CA LEU A 246 -6.42 13.64 3.26
C LEU A 246 -6.91 14.79 4.15
N ARG A 247 -7.04 16.02 3.62
CA ARG A 247 -7.64 17.14 4.35
C ARG A 247 -9.14 16.95 4.64
N LEU A 248 -9.82 16.10 3.89
CA LEU A 248 -11.23 15.79 4.11
C LEU A 248 -11.43 14.68 5.14
N LEU A 249 -10.37 14.03 5.58
CA LEU A 249 -10.45 13.11 6.71
C LEU A 249 -10.87 13.90 7.97
N PRO A 250 -11.79 13.33 8.77
CA PRO A 250 -12.16 14.01 10.01
C PRO A 250 -10.90 14.24 10.85
N PRO A 251 -10.75 15.46 11.42
CA PRO A 251 -9.67 15.69 12.38
C PRO A 251 -9.82 14.66 13.51
N ALA A 252 -8.68 14.34 14.17
CA ALA A 252 -8.75 13.60 15.42
C ALA A 252 -9.77 14.34 16.31
N SER A 253 -10.95 13.75 16.46
CA SER A 253 -12.03 14.40 17.22
C SER A 253 -11.58 14.50 18.66
N ASP A 254 -11.75 15.66 19.27
CA ASP A 254 -11.81 15.77 20.72
C ASP A 254 -12.95 14.85 21.17
N VAL A 255 -12.57 13.66 21.61
CA VAL A 255 -13.53 12.70 22.12
C VAL A 255 -14.10 13.28 23.40
N ALA A 256 -15.40 13.56 23.41
CA ALA A 256 -16.08 13.97 24.65
C ALA A 256 -15.82 12.89 25.72
N PRO A 257 -15.59 13.28 26.97
CA PRO A 257 -15.39 12.32 28.04
C PRO A 257 -16.53 11.30 28.06
N PHE A 258 -16.19 10.02 28.05
CA PHE A 258 -17.18 8.97 28.19
C PHE A 258 -17.77 9.02 29.60
N THR A 259 -19.07 9.28 29.70
CA THR A 259 -19.78 9.43 30.99
C THR A 259 -20.71 8.25 31.29
N GLY A 260 -20.89 7.35 30.34
CA GLY A 260 -21.72 6.15 30.49
C GLY A 260 -22.21 5.61 29.14
N ILE A 261 -22.70 4.38 29.14
CA ILE A 261 -23.17 3.72 27.91
C ILE A 261 -24.34 4.47 27.26
N GLU A 262 -25.16 5.12 28.07
CA GLU A 262 -26.30 5.92 27.65
C GLU A 262 -25.91 7.15 26.82
N THR A 263 -24.67 7.65 26.97
CA THR A 263 -24.17 8.76 26.14
C THR A 263 -23.88 8.35 24.72
N LEU A 264 -23.44 7.11 24.52
CA LEU A 264 -23.18 6.54 23.19
C LEU A 264 -24.42 5.85 22.61
N PHE A 265 -25.20 5.20 23.46
CA PHE A 265 -26.35 4.38 23.09
C PHE A 265 -27.55 4.71 23.98
N PRO A 266 -28.26 5.83 23.73
CA PRO A 266 -29.37 6.29 24.58
C PRO A 266 -30.54 5.28 24.70
N PHE A 267 -30.60 4.32 23.79
CA PHE A 267 -31.65 3.28 23.79
C PHE A 267 -31.28 2.09 24.69
N ILE A 268 -30.05 1.99 25.21
CA ILE A 268 -29.62 0.93 26.12
C ILE A 268 -29.97 1.38 27.55
N THR A 269 -31.11 0.91 28.05
CA THR A 269 -31.55 1.19 29.42
C THR A 269 -30.98 0.21 30.43
N ARG A 270 -30.49 -0.94 29.98
CA ARG A 270 -29.92 -1.99 30.84
C ARG A 270 -28.76 -2.67 30.08
N PRO A 271 -27.53 -2.42 30.47
CA PRO A 271 -26.36 -3.07 29.86
C PRO A 271 -26.44 -4.60 30.01
N THR A 272 -25.97 -5.32 28.99
CA THR A 272 -25.75 -6.76 29.12
C THR A 272 -24.56 -7.01 30.06
N PRO A 273 -24.40 -8.25 30.60
CA PRO A 273 -23.24 -8.57 31.44
C PRO A 273 -21.88 -8.25 30.76
N LEU A 274 -21.76 -8.46 29.45
CA LEU A 274 -20.57 -8.13 28.70
C LEU A 274 -20.33 -6.62 28.60
N GLN A 275 -21.37 -5.85 28.34
CA GLN A 275 -21.30 -4.38 28.31
C GLN A 275 -20.97 -3.83 29.69
N GLN A 276 -21.59 -4.38 30.75
CA GLN A 276 -21.26 -4.00 32.14
C GLN A 276 -19.79 -4.27 32.46
N LYS A 277 -19.27 -5.42 32.04
CA LYS A 277 -17.86 -5.77 32.26
C LYS A 277 -16.92 -4.83 31.50
N ALA A 278 -17.27 -4.43 30.28
CA ALA A 278 -16.53 -3.44 29.51
C ALA A 278 -16.49 -2.07 30.18
N LEU A 279 -17.59 -1.65 30.83
CA LEU A 279 -17.65 -0.38 31.59
C LEU A 279 -16.76 -0.38 32.85
N GLU A 280 -16.51 -1.57 33.41
CA GLU A 280 -15.68 -1.74 34.61
C GLU A 280 -14.18 -1.82 34.28
N MET A 281 -13.80 -1.86 33.01
CA MET A 281 -12.42 -1.97 32.60
C MET A 281 -11.66 -0.67 32.80
N ASP A 282 -10.51 -0.73 33.47
CA ASP A 282 -9.60 0.41 33.58
C ASP A 282 -8.76 0.57 32.30
N ILE A 283 -9.32 1.31 31.34
CA ILE A 283 -8.62 1.61 30.07
C ILE A 283 -7.55 2.72 30.23
N HIS A 284 -7.44 3.33 31.42
CA HIS A 284 -6.44 4.35 31.71
C HIS A 284 -5.13 3.79 32.29
N ALA A 285 -5.08 2.48 32.52
CA ALA A 285 -3.83 1.82 32.88
C ALA A 285 -2.76 2.04 31.80
N LYS A 286 -1.51 2.27 32.22
CA LYS A 286 -0.41 2.57 31.29
C LYS A 286 -0.11 1.40 30.35
N GLY A 287 -0.05 1.67 29.07
CA GLY A 287 0.38 0.72 28.02
C GLY A 287 -0.65 0.47 26.94
N PRO A 288 -0.28 -0.21 25.85
CA PRO A 288 -1.23 -0.66 24.86
C PRO A 288 -2.10 -1.78 25.47
N HIS A 289 -3.41 -1.71 25.23
CA HIS A 289 -4.37 -2.72 25.67
C HIS A 289 -4.92 -3.47 24.46
N LEU A 290 -4.84 -4.79 24.48
CA LEU A 290 -5.58 -5.67 23.57
C LEU A 290 -6.77 -6.24 24.33
N ILE A 291 -7.97 -5.85 23.92
CA ILE A 291 -9.21 -6.34 24.53
C ILE A 291 -9.88 -7.29 23.55
N ILE A 292 -10.01 -8.55 23.97
CA ILE A 292 -10.72 -9.58 23.20
C ILE A 292 -12.08 -9.80 23.89
N LEU A 293 -13.15 -9.54 23.15
CA LEU A 293 -14.53 -9.77 23.61
C LEU A 293 -15.06 -11.01 22.91
N GLU A 294 -15.39 -12.03 23.70
CA GLU A 294 -16.04 -13.24 23.21
C GLU A 294 -17.43 -13.33 23.80
N ASP A 295 -18.44 -13.51 22.98
CA ASP A 295 -19.81 -13.73 23.39
C ASP A 295 -20.37 -14.94 22.66
N VAL A 296 -21.24 -15.68 23.37
CA VAL A 296 -21.98 -16.79 22.78
C VAL A 296 -23.18 -16.20 22.08
N THR A 297 -23.11 -16.06 20.77
CA THR A 297 -24.29 -15.74 19.96
C THR A 297 -25.23 -16.93 20.02
N GLY A 298 -26.29 -16.79 20.80
CA GLY A 298 -27.39 -17.75 20.88
C GLY A 298 -28.20 -17.85 19.58
#